data_cda965533a304e9cedf026a62c0043f9
#
_entry.id   cda965533a304e9cedf026a62c0043f9
#
_cell.length_a   1.000
_cell.length_b   1.000
_cell.length_c   1.000
_cell.angle_alpha   90.00
_cell.angle_beta   90.00
_cell.angle_gamma   90.00
#
_symmetry.space_group_name_H-M   'P 1'
#
loop_
_entity.id
_entity.type
_entity.pdbx_description
1 polymer ?
#
loop_
_entity_poly.entity_id
_entity_poly.type
_entity_poly.pdbx_seq_one_letter_code
_entity_poly.pdbx_strand_id
1 'polypeptide(L)'
;PLSPILSNIYLDKFDKELEARGLCFVRYADDSNIFVKSEMAANRVMKSVTSWLERKLFLKVSATKTKIVRPTNSQFLGFTYWKNSSRWECIPTKKSKKNLYDKCRKELIRKKCVAQTNTKTFTRINQIVNGWIN
;
A
#
# COMPACT_ATOMS: atom_id res chain seq x y z
N PRO A 1 -5.28 15.30 11.38
CA PRO A 1 -3.93 14.71 11.36
C PRO A 1 -3.02 15.51 10.44
N LEU A 2 -2.07 16.22 11.03
CA LEU A 2 -1.12 17.10 10.30
C LEU A 2 0.02 16.27 9.68
N SER A 3 0.29 15.10 10.25
CA SER A 3 1.41 14.23 9.89
C SER A 3 1.50 13.86 8.39
N PRO A 4 0.43 13.44 7.70
CA PRO A 4 0.52 13.13 6.26
C PRO A 4 0.82 14.35 5.40
N ILE A 5 0.33 15.53 5.79
CA ILE A 5 0.57 16.78 5.06
C ILE A 5 2.04 17.18 5.20
N LEU A 6 2.57 17.17 6.42
CA LEU A 6 3.97 17.46 6.67
C LEU A 6 4.90 16.46 5.97
N SER A 7 4.56 15.17 6.00
CA SER A 7 5.28 14.14 5.27
C SER A 7 5.32 14.43 3.77
N ASN A 8 4.21 14.83 3.18
CA ASN A 8 4.14 15.14 1.75
C ASN A 8 4.97 16.37 1.40
N ILE A 9 4.91 17.43 2.19
CA ILE A 9 5.73 18.65 1.98
C ILE A 9 7.22 18.30 2.08
N TYR A 10 7.60 17.53 3.09
CA TYR A 10 8.99 17.18 3.33
C TYR A 10 9.57 16.26 2.25
N LEU A 11 8.78 15.29 1.78
CA LEU A 11 9.17 14.32 0.77
C LEU A 11 8.94 14.80 -0.69
N ASP A 12 8.42 16.01 -0.92
CA ASP A 12 8.30 16.59 -2.27
C ASP A 12 9.67 16.66 -2.97
N LYS A 13 10.74 16.97 -2.24
CA LYS A 13 12.09 16.95 -2.79
C LYS A 13 12.55 15.56 -3.22
N PHE A 14 12.08 14.53 -2.53
CA PHE A 14 12.34 13.14 -2.89
C PHE A 14 11.61 12.74 -4.16
N ASP A 15 10.34 13.11 -4.29
CA ASP A 15 9.56 12.87 -5.50
C ASP A 15 10.23 13.52 -6.72
N LYS A 16 10.61 14.79 -6.62
CA LYS A 16 11.34 15.53 -7.68
C LYS A 16 12.68 14.87 -8.06
N GLU A 17 13.39 14.32 -7.09
CA GLU A 17 14.64 13.59 -7.34
C GLU A 17 14.39 12.28 -8.11
N LEU A 18 13.34 11.53 -7.76
CA LEU A 18 12.97 10.31 -8.47
C LEU A 18 12.52 10.61 -9.90
N GLU A 19 11.75 11.67 -10.10
CA GLU A 19 11.32 12.17 -11.42
C GLU A 19 12.53 12.59 -12.26
N ALA A 20 13.45 13.37 -11.70
CA ALA A 20 14.67 13.83 -12.40
C ALA A 20 15.56 12.66 -12.85
N ARG A 21 15.52 11.53 -12.10
CA ARG A 21 16.21 10.29 -12.48
C ARG A 21 15.44 9.45 -13.50
N GLY A 22 14.23 9.84 -13.90
CA GLY A 22 13.36 9.09 -14.79
C GLY A 22 12.88 7.75 -14.20
N LEU A 23 12.78 7.66 -12.87
CA LEU A 23 12.34 6.45 -12.17
C LEU A 23 10.81 6.41 -12.11
N CYS A 24 10.24 5.25 -12.40
CA CYS A 24 8.81 5.00 -12.22
C CYS A 24 8.55 4.65 -10.75
N PHE A 25 7.71 5.44 -10.07
CA PHE A 25 7.42 5.22 -8.66
C PHE A 25 5.99 5.60 -8.30
N VAL A 26 5.54 5.12 -7.15
CA VAL A 26 4.32 5.56 -6.47
C VAL A 26 4.64 5.77 -5.01
N ARG A 27 4.13 6.85 -4.43
CA ARG A 27 4.28 7.16 -3.00
C ARG A 27 2.93 7.51 -2.37
N TYR A 28 2.74 7.05 -1.16
CA TYR A 28 1.64 7.43 -0.29
C TYR A 28 2.19 7.69 1.11
N ALA A 29 2.21 8.97 1.51
CA ALA A 29 2.86 9.43 2.73
C ALA A 29 4.35 9.00 2.77
N ASP A 30 4.73 8.17 3.72
CA ASP A 30 6.07 7.61 3.90
C ASP A 30 6.31 6.29 3.14
N ASP A 31 5.25 5.62 2.71
CA ASP A 31 5.37 4.39 1.91
C ASP A 31 5.61 4.71 0.42
N SER A 32 6.63 4.09 -0.17
CA SER A 32 6.94 4.26 -1.59
C SER A 32 7.36 2.95 -2.26
N ASN A 33 6.93 2.77 -3.50
CA ASN A 33 7.40 1.71 -4.39
C ASN A 33 8.08 2.32 -5.60
N ILE A 34 9.30 1.87 -5.90
CA ILE A 34 10.06 2.27 -7.08
C ILE A 34 10.20 1.05 -7.99
N PHE A 35 9.83 1.21 -9.26
CA PHE A 35 9.80 0.13 -10.24
C PHE A 35 10.99 0.22 -11.17
N VAL A 36 11.68 -0.90 -11.37
CA VAL A 36 12.83 -1.01 -12.26
C VAL A 36 12.80 -2.32 -13.06
N LYS A 37 13.54 -2.36 -14.15
CA LYS A 37 13.47 -3.49 -15.11
C LYS A 37 14.27 -4.73 -14.69
N SER A 38 15.24 -4.61 -13.77
CA SER A 38 16.11 -5.72 -13.37
C SER A 38 16.49 -5.64 -11.89
N GLU A 39 16.84 -6.77 -11.31
CA GLU A 39 17.30 -6.87 -9.93
C GLU A 39 18.61 -6.08 -9.70
N MET A 40 19.51 -6.09 -10.68
CA MET A 40 20.76 -5.33 -10.63
C MET A 40 20.48 -3.82 -10.59
N ALA A 41 19.49 -3.34 -11.38
CA ALA A 41 19.04 -1.96 -11.34
C ALA A 41 18.37 -1.64 -9.99
N ALA A 42 17.57 -2.56 -9.42
CA ALA A 42 16.96 -2.40 -8.11
C ALA A 42 18.00 -2.20 -7.01
N ASN A 43 19.05 -3.01 -6.99
CA ASN A 43 20.14 -2.90 -6.02
C ASN A 43 20.88 -1.55 -6.13
N ARG A 44 21.15 -1.07 -7.36
CA ARG A 44 21.77 0.25 -7.57
C ARG A 44 20.87 1.39 -7.11
N VAL A 45 19.60 1.36 -7.50
CA VAL A 45 18.61 2.38 -7.12
C VAL A 45 18.43 2.39 -5.60
N MET A 46 18.31 1.24 -4.96
CA MET A 46 18.18 1.11 -3.51
C MET A 46 19.35 1.83 -2.80
N LYS A 47 20.60 1.49 -3.15
CA LYS A 47 21.80 2.10 -2.55
C LYS A 47 21.83 3.61 -2.78
N SER A 48 21.57 4.04 -4.02
CA SER A 48 21.62 5.44 -4.42
C SER A 48 20.52 6.27 -3.73
N VAL A 49 19.30 5.77 -3.67
CA VAL A 49 18.15 6.42 -3.04
C VAL A 49 18.34 6.51 -1.53
N THR A 50 18.73 5.41 -0.88
CA THR A 50 19.02 5.41 0.56
C THR A 50 20.09 6.45 0.91
N SER A 51 21.21 6.46 0.19
CA SER A 51 22.28 7.42 0.42
C SER A 51 21.85 8.87 0.15
N TRP A 52 20.96 9.10 -0.80
CA TRP A 52 20.40 10.42 -1.06
C TRP A 52 19.46 10.89 0.07
N LEU A 53 18.55 10.03 0.53
CA LEU A 53 17.64 10.31 1.63
C LEU A 53 18.40 10.65 2.92
N GLU A 54 19.43 9.88 3.24
CA GLU A 54 20.25 10.10 4.43
C GLU A 54 21.05 11.41 4.36
N ARG A 55 21.64 11.71 3.19
CA ARG A 55 22.50 12.91 3.03
C ARG A 55 21.74 14.19 2.78
N LYS A 56 20.61 14.15 2.06
CA LYS A 56 19.86 15.35 1.64
C LYS A 56 18.67 15.65 2.52
N LEU A 57 18.00 14.62 3.02
CA LEU A 57 16.83 14.78 3.87
C LEU A 57 17.09 14.37 5.32
N PHE A 58 18.27 13.87 5.63
CA PHE A 58 18.62 13.40 6.98
C PHE A 58 17.62 12.36 7.53
N LEU A 59 17.03 11.57 6.63
CA LEU A 59 16.06 10.53 6.95
C LEU A 59 16.76 9.17 6.99
N LYS A 60 16.62 8.46 8.08
CA LYS A 60 17.12 7.09 8.22
C LYS A 60 16.13 6.10 7.59
N VAL A 61 16.59 5.37 6.57
CA VAL A 61 15.79 4.34 5.90
C VAL A 61 15.76 3.06 6.74
N SER A 62 14.56 2.52 6.98
CA SER A 62 14.40 1.28 7.74
C SER A 62 14.83 0.08 6.92
N ALA A 63 15.96 -0.52 7.25
CA ALA A 63 16.48 -1.71 6.59
C ALA A 63 15.56 -2.94 6.73
N THR A 64 14.76 -3.01 7.79
CA THR A 64 13.82 -4.12 8.01
C THR A 64 12.57 -4.02 7.16
N LYS A 65 12.12 -2.80 6.84
CA LYS A 65 10.91 -2.55 6.04
C LYS A 65 11.20 -2.42 4.54
N THR A 66 12.40 -1.93 4.18
CA THR A 66 12.79 -1.70 2.79
C THR A 66 13.31 -2.98 2.16
N LYS A 67 12.70 -3.42 1.06
CA LYS A 67 13.01 -4.70 0.41
C LYS A 67 12.99 -4.57 -1.09
N ILE A 68 13.88 -5.32 -1.75
CA ILE A 68 13.82 -5.56 -3.19
C ILE A 68 13.06 -6.86 -3.40
N VAL A 69 11.92 -6.77 -4.09
CA VAL A 69 11.04 -7.92 -4.35
C VAL A 69 10.50 -7.86 -5.76
N ARG A 70 10.09 -9.00 -6.30
CA ARG A 70 9.32 -9.03 -7.55
C ARG A 70 7.97 -8.36 -7.34
N PRO A 71 7.38 -7.70 -8.35
CA PRO A 71 6.09 -7.01 -8.21
C PRO A 71 4.98 -7.89 -7.62
N THR A 72 4.93 -9.17 -8.00
CA THR A 72 3.96 -10.15 -7.47
C THR A 72 4.08 -10.41 -5.96
N ASN A 73 5.24 -10.13 -5.38
CA ASN A 73 5.52 -10.27 -3.95
C ASN A 73 5.50 -8.92 -3.22
N SER A 74 5.34 -7.82 -3.95
CA SER A 74 5.20 -6.48 -3.37
C SER A 74 3.79 -6.28 -2.83
N GLN A 75 3.68 -5.54 -1.74
CA GLN A 75 2.40 -5.13 -1.16
C GLN A 75 2.42 -3.62 -0.95
N PHE A 76 1.37 -2.95 -1.41
CA PHE A 76 1.22 -1.51 -1.28
C PHE A 76 -0.25 -1.16 -1.02
N LEU A 77 -0.53 -0.46 0.07
CA LEU A 77 -1.88 -0.05 0.48
C LEU A 77 -2.91 -1.20 0.53
N GLY A 78 -2.48 -2.40 0.90
CA GLY A 78 -3.37 -3.57 0.95
C GLY A 78 -3.60 -4.28 -0.39
N PHE A 79 -2.88 -3.86 -1.45
CA PHE A 79 -2.88 -4.48 -2.77
C PHE A 79 -1.55 -5.15 -3.07
N THR A 80 -1.57 -6.07 -4.03
CA THR A 80 -0.39 -6.69 -4.66
C THR A 80 -0.56 -6.67 -6.17
N TYR A 81 0.54 -6.82 -6.90
CA TYR A 81 0.52 -6.83 -8.36
C TYR A 81 0.42 -8.26 -8.87
N TRP A 82 -0.44 -8.46 -9.84
CA TRP A 82 -0.62 -9.73 -10.54
C TRP A 82 -0.41 -9.53 -12.03
N LYS A 83 0.33 -10.42 -12.67
CA LYS A 83 0.50 -10.40 -14.12
C LYS A 83 -0.43 -11.44 -14.73
N ASN A 84 -1.42 -10.99 -15.47
CA ASN A 84 -2.18 -11.82 -16.38
C ASN A 84 -1.36 -11.98 -17.69
N SER A 85 -1.79 -12.85 -18.60
CA SER A 85 -1.09 -13.11 -19.87
C SER A 85 -0.72 -11.85 -20.66
N SER A 86 -1.53 -10.78 -20.59
CA SER A 86 -1.34 -9.56 -21.39
C SER A 86 -1.08 -8.28 -20.57
N ARG A 87 -1.43 -8.21 -19.28
CA ARG A 87 -1.35 -6.96 -18.50
C ARG A 87 -1.07 -7.20 -17.01
N TRP A 88 -0.58 -6.13 -16.36
CA TRP A 88 -0.48 -6.08 -14.90
C TRP A 88 -1.79 -5.58 -14.29
N GLU A 89 -2.20 -6.21 -13.20
CA GLU A 89 -3.40 -5.85 -12.45
C GLU A 89 -3.05 -5.69 -10.97
N CYS A 90 -3.77 -4.79 -10.29
CA CYS A 90 -3.70 -4.67 -8.83
C CYS A 90 -4.83 -5.50 -8.22
N ILE A 91 -4.49 -6.44 -7.36
CA ILE A 91 -5.45 -7.27 -6.65
C ILE A 91 -5.31 -7.09 -5.14
N PRO A 92 -6.41 -7.13 -4.37
CA PRO A 92 -6.33 -7.05 -2.92
C PRO A 92 -5.54 -8.22 -2.32
N THR A 93 -4.69 -7.94 -1.34
CA THR A 93 -3.91 -8.97 -0.64
C THR A 93 -4.82 -9.95 0.11
N LYS A 94 -4.31 -11.16 0.36
CA LYS A 94 -5.01 -12.16 1.20
C LYS A 94 -5.38 -11.59 2.57
N LYS A 95 -4.49 -10.76 3.15
CA LYS A 95 -4.73 -10.08 4.44
C LYS A 95 -5.90 -9.08 4.34
N SER A 96 -5.95 -8.27 3.28
CA SER A 96 -7.03 -7.31 3.05
C SER A 96 -8.38 -8.03 2.90
N LYS A 97 -8.44 -9.09 2.09
CA LYS A 97 -9.65 -9.93 1.93
C LYS A 97 -10.07 -10.57 3.26
N LYS A 98 -9.12 -11.15 4.00
CA LYS A 98 -9.41 -11.73 5.32
C LYS A 98 -9.98 -10.70 6.28
N ASN A 99 -9.41 -9.50 6.33
CA ASN A 99 -9.92 -8.42 7.17
C ASN A 99 -11.38 -8.05 6.82
N LEU A 100 -11.73 -8.02 5.53
CA LEU A 100 -13.11 -7.80 5.09
C LEU A 100 -14.03 -8.93 5.59
N TYR A 101 -13.65 -10.19 5.35
CA TYR A 101 -14.43 -11.33 5.80
C TYR A 101 -14.63 -11.33 7.32
N ASP A 102 -13.58 -11.04 8.08
CA ASP A 102 -13.65 -11.00 9.54
C ASP A 102 -14.57 -9.87 10.04
N LYS A 103 -14.57 -8.71 9.38
CA LYS A 103 -15.50 -7.61 9.67
C LYS A 103 -16.95 -8.03 9.38
N CYS A 104 -17.23 -8.60 8.22
CA CYS A 104 -18.58 -9.08 7.87
C CYS A 104 -19.05 -10.20 8.81
N ARG A 105 -18.15 -11.17 9.11
CA ARG A 105 -18.48 -12.28 10.03
C ARG A 105 -18.84 -11.81 11.42
N LYS A 106 -18.21 -10.74 11.93
CA LYS A 106 -18.55 -10.15 13.23
C LYS A 106 -19.97 -9.58 13.28
N GLU A 107 -20.51 -9.11 12.16
CA GLU A 107 -21.89 -8.63 12.07
C GLU A 107 -22.90 -9.79 11.92
N LEU A 108 -22.46 -10.93 11.36
CA LEU A 108 -23.28 -12.13 11.14
C LEU A 108 -23.30 -13.12 12.32
N ILE A 109 -22.75 -12.74 13.49
CA ILE A 109 -22.85 -13.58 14.68
C ILE A 109 -24.32 -13.69 15.07
N ARG A 110 -24.80 -14.94 15.27
CA ARG A 110 -26.20 -15.27 15.61
C ARG A 110 -26.78 -14.37 16.70
N LYS A 111 -26.01 -14.13 17.78
CA LYS A 111 -26.44 -13.27 18.89
C LYS A 111 -26.76 -11.84 18.45
N LYS A 112 -26.00 -11.27 17.51
CA LYS A 112 -26.26 -9.94 16.94
C LYS A 112 -27.44 -9.95 15.97
N CYS A 113 -27.49 -10.96 15.10
CA CYS A 113 -28.57 -11.06 14.11
C CYS A 113 -29.96 -11.25 14.74
N VAL A 114 -30.03 -11.95 15.87
CA VAL A 114 -31.30 -12.13 16.61
C VAL A 114 -31.67 -10.87 17.40
N ALA A 115 -30.69 -10.10 17.86
CA ALA A 115 -30.91 -8.88 18.65
C ALA A 115 -31.32 -7.65 17.81
N GLN A 116 -31.22 -7.72 16.50
CA GLN A 116 -31.54 -6.60 15.59
C GLN A 116 -32.30 -7.08 14.36
N THR A 117 -32.96 -6.14 13.67
CA THR A 117 -33.68 -6.46 12.43
C THR A 117 -32.71 -6.85 11.31
N ASN A 118 -33.12 -7.77 10.42
CA ASN A 118 -32.35 -8.19 9.26
C ASN A 118 -31.89 -7.00 8.40
N THR A 119 -32.77 -6.01 8.22
CA THR A 119 -32.47 -4.78 7.49
C THR A 119 -31.26 -4.05 8.06
N LYS A 120 -31.17 -3.88 9.38
CA LYS A 120 -30.02 -3.23 10.02
C LYS A 120 -28.72 -4.02 9.80
N THR A 121 -28.78 -5.35 9.90
CA THR A 121 -27.63 -6.23 9.66
C THR A 121 -27.13 -6.09 8.23
N PHE A 122 -28.00 -6.19 7.23
CA PHE A 122 -27.62 -6.05 5.83
C PHE A 122 -27.14 -4.64 5.47
N THR A 123 -27.78 -3.60 6.01
CA THR A 123 -27.29 -2.22 5.83
C THR A 123 -25.86 -2.08 6.34
N ARG A 124 -25.56 -2.65 7.52
CA ARG A 124 -24.20 -2.60 8.07
C ARG A 124 -23.19 -3.36 7.24
N ILE A 125 -23.54 -4.53 6.74
CA ILE A 125 -22.68 -5.31 5.83
C ILE A 125 -22.41 -4.53 4.54
N ASN A 126 -23.44 -3.95 3.94
CA ASN A 126 -23.29 -3.13 2.73
C ASN A 126 -22.39 -1.93 2.96
N GLN A 127 -22.48 -1.25 4.12
CA GLN A 127 -21.55 -0.18 4.49
C GLN A 127 -20.08 -0.66 4.58
N ILE A 128 -19.86 -1.85 5.17
CA ILE A 128 -18.52 -2.45 5.29
C ILE A 128 -17.97 -2.79 3.91
N VAL A 129 -18.76 -3.42 3.05
CA VAL A 129 -18.37 -3.82 1.70
C VAL A 129 -18.12 -2.59 0.82
N ASN A 130 -19.04 -1.63 0.80
CA ASN A 130 -18.89 -0.41 0.01
C ASN A 130 -17.67 0.43 0.46
N GLY A 131 -17.44 0.55 1.78
CA GLY A 131 -16.27 1.24 2.31
C GLY A 131 -14.95 0.48 2.09
N TRP A 132 -14.99 -0.79 1.67
CA TRP A 132 -13.81 -1.55 1.27
C TRP A 132 -13.54 -1.47 -0.23
N ILE A 133 -14.59 -1.32 -1.06
CA ILE A 133 -14.49 -1.20 -2.52
C ILE A 133 -14.05 0.22 -2.92
N ASN A 134 -14.53 1.26 -2.24
CA ASN A 134 -14.20 2.67 -2.47
C ASN A 134 -12.93 3.09 -1.73
#